data_cc5a4a3c0594284eef3056efce5f1de6
#
_entry.id   cc5a4a3c0594284eef3056efce5f1de6
#
_cell.length_a   1.000
_cell.length_b   1.000
_cell.length_c   1.000
_cell.angle_alpha   90.00
_cell.angle_beta   90.00
_cell.angle_gamma   90.00
#
_symmetry.space_group_name_H-M   'P 1'
#
loop_
_entity.id
_entity.type
_entity.pdbx_description
1 polymer ?
#
loop_
_entity_poly.entity_id
_entity_poly.type
_entity_poly.pdbx_seq_one_letter_code
_entity_poly.pdbx_strand_id
1 'polypeptide(L)'
;MKILITGCSSGLGFGLASHYLNQGHQVFGISRKPNDELSKHSSFRFLSVDISNLELLRKEISKLLESEESLDLVVLNAGVINGIKDLKDTSIDEIKHVMDVNVWANKVLIDALFSLVGTIHQVVAISSGAALRGTRGWNAYSLSKATLNMLIDLYSNEYEDCHFCAMAPGLVETGMQDYLNNLPQEYEYKFPMVSKLKDARGTDRMPKPLEAARIVSESIGRAKEYPSGSYLDVRKM
;
A
#
# COMPACT_ATOMS: atom_id res chain seq x y z
N MET A 1 9.16 12.98 -12.38
CA MET A 1 9.20 11.50 -12.13
C MET A 1 7.96 10.86 -12.74
N LYS A 2 8.09 9.59 -13.12
CA LYS A 2 6.99 8.68 -13.51
C LYS A 2 6.70 7.74 -12.36
N ILE A 3 5.51 7.83 -11.77
CA ILE A 3 5.19 7.17 -10.51
C ILE A 3 3.95 6.30 -10.68
N LEU A 4 4.04 5.02 -10.33
CA LEU A 4 2.88 4.12 -10.32
C LEU A 4 2.39 3.93 -8.88
N ILE A 5 1.08 4.07 -8.63
CA ILE A 5 0.48 3.93 -7.30
C ILE A 5 -0.76 3.03 -7.37
N THR A 6 -0.77 1.95 -6.58
CA THR A 6 -1.97 1.12 -6.42
C THR A 6 -2.85 1.62 -5.27
N GLY A 7 -4.17 1.47 -5.40
CA GLY A 7 -5.13 1.94 -4.38
C GLY A 7 -5.22 3.46 -4.27
N CYS A 8 -5.11 4.17 -5.42
CA CYS A 8 -5.04 5.64 -5.47
C CYS A 8 -6.40 6.35 -5.32
N SER A 9 -7.54 5.65 -5.25
CA SER A 9 -8.85 6.31 -5.21
C SER A 9 -9.21 6.94 -3.87
N SER A 10 -8.55 6.57 -2.78
CA SER A 10 -8.84 7.05 -1.42
C SER A 10 -7.65 6.88 -0.48
N GLY A 11 -7.78 7.40 0.74
CA GLY A 11 -6.80 7.20 1.82
C GLY A 11 -5.39 7.65 1.44
N LEU A 12 -4.38 6.92 1.93
CA LEU A 12 -2.97 7.27 1.71
C LEU A 12 -2.61 7.28 0.23
N GLY A 13 -3.12 6.33 -0.57
CA GLY A 13 -2.83 6.28 -2.01
C GLY A 13 -3.36 7.50 -2.77
N PHE A 14 -4.53 8.00 -2.42
CA PHE A 14 -5.05 9.27 -2.92
C PHE A 14 -4.16 10.44 -2.51
N GLY A 15 -3.78 10.49 -1.22
CA GLY A 15 -2.89 11.53 -0.72
C GLY A 15 -1.56 11.57 -1.46
N LEU A 16 -0.91 10.40 -1.69
CA LEU A 16 0.35 10.30 -2.42
C LEU A 16 0.19 10.70 -3.89
N ALA A 17 -0.87 10.22 -4.56
CA ALA A 17 -1.13 10.61 -5.95
C ALA A 17 -1.33 12.11 -6.09
N SER A 18 -2.15 12.73 -5.23
CA SER A 18 -2.35 14.19 -5.20
C SER A 18 -1.05 14.94 -4.93
N HIS A 19 -0.27 14.47 -3.95
CA HIS A 19 1.01 15.09 -3.58
C HIS A 19 1.98 15.13 -4.77
N TYR A 20 2.18 14.01 -5.45
CA TYR A 20 3.09 13.93 -6.58
C TYR A 20 2.57 14.68 -7.83
N LEU A 21 1.29 14.64 -8.11
CA LEU A 21 0.68 15.42 -9.19
C LEU A 21 0.86 16.93 -8.98
N ASN A 22 0.66 17.42 -7.75
CA ASN A 22 0.86 18.81 -7.39
C ASN A 22 2.32 19.27 -7.49
N GLN A 23 3.27 18.33 -7.45
CA GLN A 23 4.69 18.58 -7.70
C GLN A 23 5.08 18.49 -9.19
N GLY A 24 4.10 18.32 -10.09
CA GLY A 24 4.34 18.23 -11.53
C GLY A 24 4.84 16.88 -12.02
N HIS A 25 4.65 15.81 -11.25
CA HIS A 25 5.02 14.46 -11.65
C HIS A 25 3.90 13.79 -12.44
N GLN A 26 4.26 12.80 -13.25
CA GLN A 26 3.31 11.92 -13.94
C GLN A 26 2.94 10.76 -13.02
N VAL A 27 1.64 10.52 -12.82
CA VAL A 27 1.15 9.45 -11.95
C VAL A 27 0.28 8.47 -12.72
N PHE A 28 0.63 7.19 -12.61
CA PHE A 28 -0.14 6.04 -13.10
C PHE A 28 -0.88 5.42 -11.92
N GLY A 29 -2.19 5.64 -11.87
CA GLY A 29 -3.04 5.18 -10.78
C GLY A 29 -3.76 3.88 -11.11
N ILE A 30 -3.76 2.93 -10.17
CA ILE A 30 -4.50 1.67 -10.27
C ILE A 30 -5.48 1.56 -9.11
N SER A 31 -6.77 1.43 -9.39
CA SER A 31 -7.83 1.20 -8.41
C SER A 31 -9.08 0.64 -9.08
N ARG A 32 -10.04 0.19 -8.27
CA ARG A 32 -11.35 -0.29 -8.78
C ARG A 32 -12.24 0.83 -9.30
N LYS A 33 -12.09 2.05 -8.76
CA LYS A 33 -12.86 3.23 -9.15
C LYS A 33 -11.93 4.43 -9.32
N PRO A 34 -12.19 5.33 -10.27
CA PRO A 34 -11.44 6.58 -10.38
C PRO A 34 -11.70 7.48 -9.17
N ASN A 35 -10.86 8.49 -9.04
CA ASN A 35 -11.07 9.61 -8.13
C ASN A 35 -11.22 10.88 -8.99
N ASP A 36 -12.32 11.62 -8.78
CA ASP A 36 -12.67 12.78 -9.62
C ASP A 36 -11.67 13.93 -9.52
N GLU A 37 -11.01 14.10 -8.38
CA GLU A 37 -9.98 15.14 -8.21
C GLU A 37 -8.72 14.78 -8.99
N LEU A 38 -8.25 13.54 -8.87
CA LEU A 38 -7.07 13.08 -9.61
C LEU A 38 -7.31 13.10 -11.12
N SER A 39 -8.52 12.76 -11.57
CA SER A 39 -8.88 12.71 -12.99
C SER A 39 -8.86 14.08 -13.69
N LYS A 40 -8.80 15.18 -12.93
CA LYS A 40 -8.66 16.53 -13.49
C LYS A 40 -7.22 16.88 -13.90
N HIS A 41 -6.24 16.12 -13.43
CA HIS A 41 -4.83 16.35 -13.76
C HIS A 41 -4.47 15.69 -15.10
N SER A 42 -3.98 16.47 -16.05
CA SER A 42 -3.52 15.95 -17.36
C SER A 42 -2.36 14.97 -17.26
N SER A 43 -1.57 15.03 -16.18
CA SER A 43 -0.46 14.11 -15.88
C SER A 43 -0.91 12.84 -15.14
N PHE A 44 -2.23 12.63 -14.95
CA PHE A 44 -2.76 11.44 -14.32
C PHE A 44 -3.30 10.46 -15.37
N ARG A 45 -2.77 9.24 -15.37
CA ARG A 45 -3.29 8.12 -16.16
C ARG A 45 -3.86 7.07 -15.23
N PHE A 46 -5.02 6.53 -15.54
CA PHE A 46 -5.77 5.68 -14.63
C PHE A 46 -6.14 4.34 -15.27
N LEU A 47 -5.94 3.28 -14.49
CA LEU A 47 -6.41 1.93 -14.80
C LEU A 47 -7.46 1.49 -13.78
N SER A 48 -8.67 1.21 -14.26
CA SER A 48 -9.74 0.62 -13.44
C SER A 48 -9.63 -0.90 -13.44
N VAL A 49 -9.15 -1.46 -12.33
CA VAL A 49 -9.04 -2.92 -12.18
C VAL A 49 -9.12 -3.31 -10.69
N ASP A 50 -9.75 -4.45 -10.43
CA ASP A 50 -9.62 -5.14 -9.15
C ASP A 50 -8.32 -5.94 -9.17
N ILE A 51 -7.36 -5.54 -8.34
CA ILE A 51 -6.03 -6.17 -8.31
C ILE A 51 -6.06 -7.64 -7.83
N SER A 52 -7.14 -8.08 -7.19
CA SER A 52 -7.32 -9.51 -6.83
C SER A 52 -7.60 -10.39 -8.05
N ASN A 53 -8.04 -9.80 -9.17
CA ASN A 53 -8.13 -10.51 -10.45
C ASN A 53 -6.77 -10.46 -11.15
N LEU A 54 -5.92 -11.43 -10.80
CA LEU A 54 -4.51 -11.46 -11.19
C LEU A 54 -4.30 -11.56 -12.72
N GLU A 55 -5.19 -12.27 -13.44
CA GLU A 55 -5.12 -12.37 -14.90
C GLU A 55 -5.46 -11.04 -15.57
N LEU A 56 -6.55 -10.41 -15.13
CA LEU A 56 -6.97 -9.11 -15.66
C LEU A 56 -5.92 -8.04 -15.35
N LEU A 57 -5.37 -8.03 -14.13
CA LEU A 57 -4.31 -7.10 -13.74
C LEU A 57 -3.11 -7.20 -14.69
N ARG A 58 -2.61 -8.41 -14.94
CA ARG A 58 -1.47 -8.66 -15.86
C ARG A 58 -1.75 -8.18 -17.27
N LYS A 59 -2.96 -8.39 -17.76
CA LYS A 59 -3.37 -7.99 -19.11
C LYS A 59 -3.51 -6.47 -19.26
N GLU A 60 -4.16 -5.83 -18.28
CA GLU A 60 -4.51 -4.42 -18.40
C GLU A 60 -3.34 -3.47 -18.05
N ILE A 61 -2.37 -3.91 -17.22
CA ILE A 61 -1.21 -3.09 -16.88
C ILE A 61 -0.35 -2.78 -18.11
N SER A 62 -0.28 -3.70 -19.08
CA SER A 62 0.47 -3.47 -20.32
C SER A 62 -0.08 -2.30 -21.13
N LYS A 63 -1.40 -2.12 -21.16
CA LYS A 63 -2.04 -0.99 -21.84
C LYS A 63 -1.76 0.35 -21.14
N LEU A 64 -1.72 0.35 -19.80
CA LEU A 64 -1.44 1.56 -19.03
C LEU A 64 -0.03 2.08 -19.30
N LEU A 65 0.93 1.19 -19.51
CA LEU A 65 2.36 1.47 -19.62
C LEU A 65 2.93 1.28 -21.03
N GLU A 66 2.08 1.12 -22.06
CA GLU A 66 2.49 0.76 -23.44
C GLU A 66 3.59 1.66 -24.03
N SER A 67 3.64 2.93 -23.63
CA SER A 67 4.62 3.91 -24.12
C SER A 67 5.74 4.23 -23.11
N GLU A 68 5.83 3.48 -22.02
CA GLU A 68 6.75 3.80 -20.92
C GLU A 68 7.95 2.85 -20.94
N GLU A 69 9.15 3.42 -20.96
CA GLU A 69 10.41 2.66 -20.91
C GLU A 69 10.96 2.55 -19.48
N SER A 70 10.51 3.41 -18.57
CA SER A 70 10.98 3.44 -17.19
C SER A 70 9.94 3.95 -16.22
N LEU A 71 10.08 3.54 -14.94
CA LEU A 71 9.36 4.09 -13.78
C LEU A 71 10.37 4.53 -12.72
N ASP A 72 10.21 5.75 -12.22
CA ASP A 72 11.06 6.26 -11.14
C ASP A 72 10.67 5.65 -9.79
N LEU A 73 9.36 5.45 -9.56
CA LEU A 73 8.82 4.96 -8.31
C LEU A 73 7.57 4.11 -8.54
N VAL A 74 7.51 2.98 -7.87
CA VAL A 74 6.31 2.14 -7.76
C VAL A 74 5.89 2.10 -6.30
N VAL A 75 4.66 2.53 -5.99
CA VAL A 75 4.08 2.46 -4.64
C VAL A 75 2.98 1.40 -4.61
N LEU A 76 3.28 0.27 -4.01
CA LEU A 76 2.34 -0.83 -3.79
C LEU A 76 1.54 -0.55 -2.51
N ASN A 77 0.50 0.29 -2.66
CA ASN A 77 -0.28 0.80 -1.52
C ASN A 77 -1.62 0.09 -1.32
N ALA A 78 -2.22 -0.46 -2.37
CA ALA A 78 -3.51 -1.15 -2.25
C ALA A 78 -3.46 -2.27 -1.20
N GLY A 79 -4.48 -2.33 -0.36
CA GLY A 79 -4.57 -3.36 0.67
C GLY A 79 -5.92 -3.35 1.37
N VAL A 80 -6.25 -4.49 1.93
CA VAL A 80 -7.49 -4.72 2.70
C VAL A 80 -7.18 -5.28 4.07
N ILE A 81 -8.11 -5.08 5.02
CA ILE A 81 -8.13 -5.73 6.32
C ILE A 81 -9.33 -6.68 6.36
N ASN A 82 -9.18 -7.82 7.00
CA ASN A 82 -10.31 -8.69 7.33
C ASN A 82 -11.06 -8.19 8.57
N GLY A 83 -12.19 -8.80 8.89
CA GLY A 83 -12.93 -8.53 10.13
C GLY A 83 -12.07 -8.75 11.39
N ILE A 84 -12.23 -7.90 12.39
CA ILE A 84 -11.53 -8.04 13.68
C ILE A 84 -12.15 -9.18 14.48
N LYS A 85 -11.42 -10.28 14.62
CA LYS A 85 -11.82 -11.51 15.33
C LYS A 85 -10.62 -12.36 15.71
N ASP A 86 -10.80 -13.39 16.50
CA ASP A 86 -9.74 -14.30 16.86
C ASP A 86 -9.31 -15.16 15.65
N LEU A 87 -8.06 -15.57 15.59
CA LEU A 87 -7.51 -16.34 14.46
C LEU A 87 -8.26 -17.68 14.24
N LYS A 88 -8.65 -18.35 15.33
CA LYS A 88 -9.43 -19.59 15.27
C LYS A 88 -10.82 -19.42 14.63
N ASP A 89 -11.36 -18.20 14.63
CA ASP A 89 -12.67 -17.83 14.08
C ASP A 89 -12.54 -17.25 12.64
N THR A 90 -11.32 -17.17 12.12
CA THR A 90 -11.03 -16.66 10.77
C THR A 90 -10.93 -17.84 9.78
N SER A 91 -11.79 -17.85 8.77
CA SER A 91 -11.77 -18.91 7.76
C SER A 91 -10.53 -18.83 6.86
N ILE A 92 -10.15 -19.96 6.29
CA ILE A 92 -9.06 -20.00 5.30
C ILE A 92 -9.36 -19.12 4.08
N ASP A 93 -10.62 -19.03 3.67
CA ASP A 93 -10.99 -18.21 2.51
C ASP A 93 -10.86 -16.71 2.78
N GLU A 94 -11.14 -16.25 4.01
CA GLU A 94 -10.83 -14.88 4.42
C GLU A 94 -9.33 -14.60 4.39
N ILE A 95 -8.51 -15.55 4.87
CA ILE A 95 -7.05 -15.43 4.83
C ILE A 95 -6.56 -15.37 3.38
N LYS A 96 -7.04 -16.28 2.51
CA LYS A 96 -6.70 -16.29 1.09
C LYS A 96 -7.05 -14.97 0.41
N HIS A 97 -8.27 -14.45 0.62
CA HIS A 97 -8.67 -13.17 0.03
C HIS A 97 -7.74 -12.02 0.43
N VAL A 98 -7.37 -11.92 1.72
CA VAL A 98 -6.43 -10.88 2.17
C VAL A 98 -5.03 -11.09 1.57
N MET A 99 -4.58 -12.36 1.45
CA MET A 99 -3.31 -12.69 0.80
C MET A 99 -3.34 -12.35 -0.69
N ASP A 100 -4.44 -12.63 -1.40
CA ASP A 100 -4.57 -12.34 -2.83
C ASP A 100 -4.42 -10.83 -3.11
N VAL A 101 -5.07 -9.98 -2.30
CA VAL A 101 -4.98 -8.52 -2.46
C VAL A 101 -3.65 -7.97 -1.97
N ASN A 102 -3.23 -8.33 -0.74
CA ASN A 102 -2.11 -7.66 -0.07
C ASN A 102 -0.73 -8.21 -0.49
N VAL A 103 -0.68 -9.43 -1.06
CA VAL A 103 0.57 -10.11 -1.38
C VAL A 103 0.64 -10.53 -2.85
N TRP A 104 -0.27 -11.41 -3.29
CA TRP A 104 -0.15 -12.02 -4.61
C TRP A 104 -0.41 -11.04 -5.75
N ALA A 105 -1.31 -10.08 -5.57
CA ALA A 105 -1.48 -8.99 -6.51
C ALA A 105 -0.19 -8.16 -6.69
N ASN A 106 0.53 -7.89 -5.60
CA ASN A 106 1.80 -7.17 -5.65
C ASN A 106 2.88 -7.99 -6.36
N LYS A 107 2.94 -9.31 -6.10
CA LYS A 107 3.84 -10.24 -6.81
C LYS A 107 3.59 -10.20 -8.33
N VAL A 108 2.34 -10.37 -8.73
CA VAL A 108 1.96 -10.35 -10.16
C VAL A 108 2.26 -8.99 -10.80
N LEU A 109 2.02 -7.91 -10.07
CA LEU A 109 2.30 -6.56 -10.56
C LEU A 109 3.80 -6.31 -10.74
N ILE A 110 4.63 -6.67 -9.75
CA ILE A 110 6.10 -6.53 -9.85
C ILE A 110 6.62 -7.30 -11.06
N ASP A 111 6.25 -8.58 -11.21
CA ASP A 111 6.68 -9.40 -12.36
C ASP A 111 6.28 -8.76 -13.70
N ALA A 112 5.03 -8.27 -13.80
CA ALA A 112 4.53 -7.63 -15.00
C ALA A 112 5.29 -6.33 -15.30
N LEU A 113 5.54 -5.51 -14.28
CA LEU A 113 6.27 -4.25 -14.44
C LEU A 113 7.69 -4.48 -14.94
N PHE A 114 8.46 -5.38 -14.34
CA PHE A 114 9.83 -5.69 -14.80
C PHE A 114 9.87 -6.37 -16.18
N SER A 115 8.76 -6.97 -16.61
CA SER A 115 8.64 -7.51 -17.98
C SER A 115 8.27 -6.45 -19.02
N LEU A 116 7.62 -5.36 -18.60
CA LEU A 116 7.07 -4.34 -19.51
C LEU A 116 7.98 -3.12 -19.66
N VAL A 117 8.63 -2.69 -18.58
CA VAL A 117 9.49 -1.50 -18.59
C VAL A 117 10.95 -1.89 -18.37
N GLY A 118 11.86 -1.21 -19.06
CA GLY A 118 13.29 -1.53 -19.03
C GLY A 118 13.96 -1.21 -17.70
N THR A 119 13.45 -0.19 -16.97
CA THR A 119 14.05 0.26 -15.71
C THR A 119 13.01 0.69 -14.68
N ILE A 120 13.16 0.19 -13.45
CA ILE A 120 12.42 0.66 -12.28
C ILE A 120 13.44 1.05 -11.20
N HIS A 121 13.44 2.32 -10.79
CA HIS A 121 14.46 2.80 -9.85
C HIS A 121 14.14 2.49 -8.38
N GLN A 122 12.84 2.46 -8.01
CA GLN A 122 12.43 2.19 -6.64
C GLN A 122 11.05 1.54 -6.57
N VAL A 123 10.92 0.53 -5.72
CA VAL A 123 9.64 -0.10 -5.35
C VAL A 123 9.42 0.02 -3.85
N VAL A 124 8.32 0.64 -3.44
CA VAL A 124 7.93 0.81 -2.05
C VAL A 124 6.60 0.10 -1.79
N ALA A 125 6.60 -0.93 -0.97
CA ALA A 125 5.37 -1.59 -0.54
C ALA A 125 4.89 -1.00 0.79
N ILE A 126 3.65 -0.53 0.82
CA ILE A 126 3.06 -0.03 2.07
C ILE A 126 2.74 -1.19 3.00
N SER A 127 3.57 -1.33 4.01
CA SER A 127 3.50 -2.35 5.05
C SER A 127 2.78 -1.82 6.30
N SER A 128 3.03 -2.41 7.44
CA SER A 128 2.43 -2.05 8.73
C SER A 128 3.29 -2.54 9.89
N GLY A 129 3.22 -1.87 11.04
CA GLY A 129 3.75 -2.41 12.29
C GLY A 129 3.14 -3.77 12.69
N ALA A 130 1.96 -4.10 12.16
CA ALA A 130 1.31 -5.39 12.32
C ALA A 130 2.09 -6.55 11.65
N ALA A 131 3.02 -6.25 10.74
CA ALA A 131 3.91 -7.23 10.13
C ALA A 131 4.95 -7.81 11.10
N LEU A 132 5.33 -7.03 12.13
CA LEU A 132 6.41 -7.39 13.07
C LEU A 132 5.89 -7.97 14.39
N ARG A 133 4.63 -7.74 14.73
CA ARG A 133 4.03 -8.16 16.00
C ARG A 133 2.62 -8.67 15.79
N GLY A 134 2.38 -9.90 16.23
CA GLY A 134 1.03 -10.45 16.29
C GLY A 134 0.19 -9.64 17.27
N THR A 135 -0.90 -9.06 16.76
CA THR A 135 -1.90 -8.36 17.60
C THR A 135 -3.22 -9.10 17.49
N ARG A 136 -3.83 -9.45 18.64
CA ARG A 136 -5.11 -10.15 18.66
C ARG A 136 -6.15 -9.39 17.84
N GLY A 137 -6.80 -10.09 16.92
CA GLY A 137 -7.79 -9.52 15.99
C GLY A 137 -7.26 -9.13 14.62
N TRP A 138 -5.92 -8.96 14.43
CA TRP A 138 -5.29 -8.56 13.16
C TRP A 138 -4.74 -9.73 12.32
N ASN A 139 -5.31 -10.89 12.42
CA ASN A 139 -4.94 -12.20 11.89
C ASN A 139 -4.37 -12.21 10.48
N ALA A 140 -5.27 -12.32 9.46
CA ALA A 140 -4.89 -12.39 8.04
C ALA A 140 -4.14 -11.13 7.59
N TYR A 141 -4.50 -9.95 8.14
CA TYR A 141 -3.80 -8.71 7.86
C TYR A 141 -2.33 -8.77 8.30
N SER A 142 -2.05 -9.19 9.55
CA SER A 142 -0.68 -9.33 10.04
C SER A 142 0.12 -10.36 9.24
N LEU A 143 -0.48 -11.52 8.94
CA LEU A 143 0.12 -12.54 8.10
C LEU A 143 0.47 -11.97 6.72
N SER A 144 -0.46 -11.27 6.08
CA SER A 144 -0.22 -10.70 4.75
C SER A 144 0.88 -9.64 4.75
N LYS A 145 0.94 -8.77 5.78
CA LYS A 145 1.98 -7.74 5.85
C LYS A 145 3.36 -8.31 6.20
N ALA A 146 3.43 -9.36 7.00
CA ALA A 146 4.67 -10.10 7.23
C ALA A 146 5.17 -10.80 5.95
N THR A 147 4.25 -11.44 5.21
CA THR A 147 4.58 -12.06 3.92
C THR A 147 4.99 -11.01 2.88
N LEU A 148 4.33 -9.85 2.86
CA LEU A 148 4.71 -8.75 1.97
C LEU A 148 6.12 -8.25 2.26
N ASN A 149 6.51 -8.10 3.53
CA ASN A 149 7.88 -7.71 3.87
C ASN A 149 8.90 -8.71 3.32
N MET A 150 8.67 -10.01 3.49
CA MET A 150 9.54 -11.05 2.94
C MET A 150 9.55 -11.06 1.41
N LEU A 151 8.41 -10.82 0.77
CA LEU A 151 8.32 -10.72 -0.69
C LEU A 151 9.22 -9.58 -1.23
N ILE A 152 9.18 -8.43 -0.58
CA ILE A 152 10.00 -7.26 -0.95
C ILE A 152 11.50 -7.53 -0.74
N ASP A 153 11.85 -8.20 0.36
CA ASP A 153 13.23 -8.61 0.64
C ASP A 153 13.76 -9.60 -0.43
N LEU A 154 12.96 -10.59 -0.82
CA LEU A 154 13.33 -11.51 -1.89
C LEU A 154 13.57 -10.80 -3.23
N TYR A 155 12.67 -9.89 -3.65
CA TYR A 155 12.86 -9.13 -4.88
C TYR A 155 14.07 -8.21 -4.83
N SER A 156 14.43 -7.68 -3.67
CA SER A 156 15.62 -6.84 -3.53
C SER A 156 16.93 -7.59 -3.82
N ASN A 157 16.92 -8.91 -3.66
CA ASN A 157 18.05 -9.78 -3.98
C ASN A 157 18.05 -10.25 -5.45
N GLU A 158 16.90 -10.13 -6.15
CA GLU A 158 16.78 -10.51 -7.56
C GLU A 158 17.07 -9.33 -8.52
N TYR A 159 16.78 -8.08 -8.08
CA TYR A 159 16.89 -6.86 -8.89
C TYR A 159 17.80 -5.84 -8.22
N GLU A 160 19.12 -6.02 -8.35
CA GLU A 160 20.15 -5.20 -7.68
C GLU A 160 20.12 -3.72 -8.11
N ASP A 161 19.68 -3.42 -9.34
CA ASP A 161 19.57 -2.05 -9.87
C ASP A 161 18.31 -1.30 -9.42
N CYS A 162 17.40 -1.96 -8.68
CA CYS A 162 16.18 -1.38 -8.14
C CYS A 162 16.21 -1.37 -6.62
N HIS A 163 15.92 -0.23 -6.01
CA HIS A 163 15.82 -0.16 -4.55
C HIS A 163 14.42 -0.57 -4.08
N PHE A 164 14.33 -1.63 -3.30
CA PHE A 164 13.09 -2.12 -2.68
C PHE A 164 13.02 -1.76 -1.21
N CYS A 165 11.84 -1.41 -0.71
CA CYS A 165 11.58 -1.37 0.73
C CYS A 165 10.11 -1.64 1.09
N ALA A 166 9.90 -2.20 2.27
CA ALA A 166 8.59 -2.34 2.89
C ALA A 166 8.43 -1.21 3.92
N MET A 167 7.47 -0.29 3.73
CA MET A 167 7.35 0.91 4.53
C MET A 167 6.05 0.93 5.35
N ALA A 168 6.14 1.02 6.67
CA ALA A 168 5.01 1.27 7.54
C ALA A 168 4.75 2.78 7.64
N PRO A 169 3.58 3.27 7.17
CA PRO A 169 3.28 4.71 7.09
C PRO A 169 2.86 5.34 8.42
N GLY A 170 2.80 4.58 9.51
CA GLY A 170 2.13 5.00 10.74
C GLY A 170 0.61 4.84 10.66
N LEU A 171 -0.11 5.55 11.51
CA LEU A 171 -1.56 5.62 11.44
C LEU A 171 -1.97 6.70 10.44
N VAL A 172 -2.97 6.42 9.61
CA VAL A 172 -3.52 7.37 8.64
C VAL A 172 -5.04 7.31 8.69
N GLU A 173 -5.71 8.45 8.74
CA GLU A 173 -7.17 8.52 8.77
C GLU A 173 -7.74 8.10 7.40
N THR A 174 -8.22 6.86 7.30
CA THR A 174 -8.68 6.23 6.05
C THR A 174 -9.99 5.47 6.26
N GLY A 175 -10.63 5.02 5.18
CA GLY A 175 -11.80 4.15 5.26
C GLY A 175 -11.57 2.85 6.07
N MET A 176 -10.34 2.36 6.15
CA MET A 176 -9.98 1.26 7.06
C MET A 176 -10.16 1.66 8.53
N GLN A 177 -9.83 2.90 8.88
CA GLN A 177 -10.06 3.43 10.23
C GLN A 177 -11.54 3.71 10.48
N ASP A 178 -12.32 4.07 9.46
CA ASP A 178 -13.78 4.21 9.58
C ASP A 178 -14.42 2.90 10.00
N TYR A 179 -14.02 1.78 9.36
CA TYR A 179 -14.47 0.45 9.73
C TYR A 179 -14.16 0.14 11.21
N LEU A 180 -12.91 0.35 11.64
CA LEU A 180 -12.46 0.06 13.01
C LEU A 180 -13.17 0.96 14.05
N ASN A 181 -13.40 2.22 13.70
CA ASN A 181 -14.08 3.18 14.58
C ASN A 181 -15.57 2.87 14.77
N ASN A 182 -16.21 2.26 13.78
CA ASN A 182 -17.62 1.87 13.83
C ASN A 182 -17.87 0.51 14.50
N LEU A 183 -16.81 -0.19 14.95
CA LEU A 183 -16.98 -1.43 15.69
C LEU A 183 -17.68 -1.19 17.04
N PRO A 184 -18.58 -2.09 17.50
CA PRO A 184 -19.23 -2.01 18.79
C PRO A 184 -18.24 -1.89 19.95
N GLN A 185 -18.66 -1.27 21.05
CA GLN A 185 -17.80 -1.02 22.21
C GLN A 185 -17.21 -2.31 22.82
N GLU A 186 -17.92 -3.43 22.73
CA GLU A 186 -17.42 -4.74 23.18
C GLU A 186 -16.11 -5.17 22.50
N TYR A 187 -15.85 -4.69 21.26
CA TYR A 187 -14.60 -4.96 20.56
C TYR A 187 -13.40 -4.27 21.21
N GLU A 188 -13.58 -3.15 21.87
CA GLU A 188 -12.53 -2.41 22.57
C GLU A 188 -11.99 -3.21 23.77
N TYR A 189 -12.89 -3.88 24.48
CA TYR A 189 -12.51 -4.76 25.60
C TYR A 189 -11.84 -6.05 25.13
N LYS A 190 -12.37 -6.65 24.07
CA LYS A 190 -11.86 -7.92 23.54
C LYS A 190 -10.55 -7.74 22.75
N PHE A 191 -10.40 -6.60 22.06
CA PHE A 191 -9.28 -6.27 21.17
C PHE A 191 -8.70 -4.90 21.52
N PRO A 192 -7.78 -4.80 22.49
CA PRO A 192 -7.30 -3.50 23.02
C PRO A 192 -6.69 -2.55 21.98
N MET A 193 -6.25 -3.09 20.81
CA MET A 193 -5.76 -2.25 19.71
C MET A 193 -6.88 -1.41 19.08
N VAL A 194 -8.14 -1.90 19.08
CA VAL A 194 -9.30 -1.13 18.58
C VAL A 194 -9.46 0.13 19.38
N SER A 195 -9.44 0.05 20.74
CA SER A 195 -9.48 1.22 21.62
C SER A 195 -8.38 2.22 21.29
N LYS A 196 -7.13 1.75 21.19
CA LYS A 196 -5.97 2.61 20.89
C LYS A 196 -6.10 3.35 19.56
N LEU A 197 -6.73 2.72 18.55
CA LEU A 197 -6.95 3.33 17.24
C LEU A 197 -8.08 4.37 17.29
N LYS A 198 -9.15 4.07 18.03
CA LYS A 198 -10.23 5.05 18.29
C LYS A 198 -9.68 6.28 19.02
N ASP A 199 -8.86 6.10 20.06
CA ASP A 199 -8.22 7.18 20.82
C ASP A 199 -7.22 8.01 19.99
N ALA A 200 -6.65 7.43 18.93
CA ALA A 200 -5.72 8.13 18.05
C ALA A 200 -6.44 8.99 17.00
N ARG A 201 -7.69 8.66 16.66
CA ARG A 201 -8.45 9.35 15.62
C ARG A 201 -8.73 10.80 16.01
N GLY A 202 -8.56 11.71 15.04
CA GLY A 202 -8.72 13.15 15.27
C GLY A 202 -7.58 13.81 16.05
N THR A 203 -6.48 13.10 16.27
CA THR A 203 -5.25 13.62 16.89
C THR A 203 -4.10 13.58 15.90
N ASP A 204 -3.00 14.28 16.20
CA ASP A 204 -1.77 14.30 15.39
C ASP A 204 -1.13 12.90 15.23
N ARG A 205 -1.55 11.91 16.04
CA ARG A 205 -1.11 10.52 15.89
C ARG A 205 -1.71 9.81 14.68
N MET A 206 -2.80 10.35 14.11
CA MET A 206 -3.51 9.80 12.96
C MET A 206 -3.82 10.93 11.95
N PRO A 207 -2.81 11.44 11.21
CA PRO A 207 -2.98 12.50 10.25
C PRO A 207 -3.94 12.13 9.12
N LYS A 208 -4.52 13.14 8.48
CA LYS A 208 -5.35 12.98 7.29
C LYS A 208 -4.50 12.55 6.09
N PRO A 209 -5.12 11.95 5.05
CA PRO A 209 -4.40 11.39 3.90
C PRO A 209 -3.37 12.32 3.24
N LEU A 210 -3.71 13.58 3.02
CA LEU A 210 -2.79 14.54 2.37
C LEU A 210 -1.58 14.89 3.26
N GLU A 211 -1.78 15.01 4.56
CA GLU A 211 -0.71 15.26 5.52
C GLU A 211 0.20 14.02 5.68
N ALA A 212 -0.41 12.84 5.84
CA ALA A 212 0.32 11.59 5.89
C ALA A 212 1.13 11.35 4.61
N ALA A 213 0.58 11.68 3.44
CA ALA A 213 1.26 11.55 2.16
C ALA A 213 2.55 12.38 2.09
N ARG A 214 2.55 13.60 2.64
CA ARG A 214 3.77 14.44 2.71
C ARG A 214 4.87 13.73 3.52
N ILE A 215 4.54 13.23 4.71
CA ILE A 215 5.49 12.53 5.59
C ILE A 215 6.01 11.25 4.91
N VAL A 216 5.11 10.46 4.32
CA VAL A 216 5.47 9.22 3.64
C VAL A 216 6.30 9.48 2.39
N SER A 217 5.99 10.51 1.59
CA SER A 217 6.75 10.91 0.41
C SER A 217 8.19 11.33 0.76
N GLU A 218 8.37 12.12 1.83
CA GLU A 218 9.69 12.48 2.36
C GLU A 218 10.46 11.22 2.79
N SER A 219 9.80 10.28 3.48
CA SER A 219 10.41 9.02 3.90
C SER A 219 10.75 8.11 2.71
N ILE A 220 9.93 8.08 1.65
CA ILE A 220 10.22 7.38 0.39
C ILE A 220 11.51 7.93 -0.24
N GLY A 221 11.68 9.25 -0.28
CA GLY A 221 12.90 9.89 -0.78
C GLY A 221 14.15 9.47 -0.01
N ARG A 222 14.03 9.33 1.31
CA ARG A 222 15.13 8.92 2.20
C ARG A 222 15.33 7.40 2.28
N ALA A 223 14.40 6.59 1.78
CA ALA A 223 14.48 5.14 1.91
C ALA A 223 15.76 4.55 1.30
N LYS A 224 16.33 5.21 0.28
CA LYS A 224 17.60 4.81 -0.35
C LYS A 224 18.85 5.00 0.54
N GLU A 225 18.72 5.67 1.69
CA GLU A 225 19.76 5.73 2.72
C GLU A 225 19.89 4.41 3.50
N TYR A 226 18.93 3.50 3.36
CA TYR A 226 18.88 2.18 3.99
C TYR A 226 19.10 1.07 2.96
N PRO A 227 19.59 -0.11 3.37
CA PRO A 227 19.76 -1.24 2.48
C PRO A 227 18.46 -1.61 1.75
N SER A 228 18.56 -2.00 0.46
CA SER A 228 17.44 -2.56 -0.30
C SER A 228 16.86 -3.78 0.43
N GLY A 229 15.55 -3.99 0.35
CA GLY A 229 14.83 -5.04 1.09
C GLY A 229 14.38 -4.64 2.50
N SER A 230 14.88 -3.52 3.05
CA SER A 230 14.62 -3.12 4.43
C SER A 230 13.14 -2.89 4.73
N TYR A 231 12.73 -3.25 5.96
CA TYR A 231 11.50 -2.75 6.55
C TYR A 231 11.76 -1.41 7.26
N LEU A 232 11.03 -0.37 6.88
CA LEU A 232 11.16 0.98 7.40
C LEU A 232 9.85 1.43 8.07
N ASP A 233 9.95 2.16 9.18
CA ASP A 233 8.79 2.78 9.85
C ASP A 233 9.01 4.30 9.83
N VAL A 234 8.12 5.03 9.14
CA VAL A 234 8.25 6.50 8.95
C VAL A 234 8.39 7.28 10.26
N ARG A 235 7.92 6.71 11.37
CA ARG A 235 8.03 7.32 12.71
C ARG A 235 9.43 7.17 13.33
N LYS A 236 10.33 6.43 12.68
CA LYS A 236 11.68 6.11 13.18
C LYS A 236 12.78 6.53 12.21
N MET A 237 12.40 7.15 11.10
CA MET A 237 13.31 7.64 10.06
C MET A 237 13.77 9.07 10.31
#